data_cc92977cc88a578a7f9e2f96b79df6d3
#
_entry.id   cc92977cc88a578a7f9e2f96b79df6d3
#
_cell.length_a   1.000
_cell.length_b   1.000
_cell.length_c   1.000
_cell.angle_alpha   90.00
_cell.angle_beta   90.00
_cell.angle_gamma   90.00
#
_symmetry.space_group_name_H-M   'P 1'
#
loop_
_entity.id
_entity.type
_entity.pdbx_description
1 polymer ?
#
loop_
_entity_poly.entity_id
_entity_poly.type
_entity_poly.pdbx_seq_one_letter_code
_entity_poly.pdbx_strand_id
1 'polypeptide(L)'
;MAKYELSRGVTQICPAGMTLLEEQLLKVCAVAAEHRDTCKEGAELVGINLEGPFLSMAKKGAQNGEWLHAPDVAMFRRLAEAGRGLVKLVSIAPEEPGAMEFIEAVEGEVTVSIAHTTADYDTAMEAYRRGAREATHLFNAMPPFTHRAPGVVGAAFDSPQVRVELICDGVHIHQSVIRAVFKLFGPERVVLISDTMRAAGMPDGDYTLGGQAVKVEGKYATLADGTLAGSVTDLMSCMRTAVSFGIPLADAVRAAAVNPAQVLGIYDRHGSLEPGKLANIVVLDSELNVRDVFFHGELIG
;
A
#
# COMPACT_ATOMS: atom_id res chain seq x y z
N MET A 1 12.73 -10.47 -0.95
CA MET A 1 11.95 -9.32 -0.47
C MET A 1 12.22 -9.06 1.01
N ALA A 2 11.76 -9.83 1.98
CA ALA A 2 11.90 -9.54 3.42
C ALA A 2 13.32 -9.16 3.89
N LYS A 3 14.36 -9.88 3.45
CA LYS A 3 15.77 -9.53 3.76
C LYS A 3 16.18 -8.17 3.19
N TYR A 4 15.75 -7.85 1.97
CA TYR A 4 16.02 -6.55 1.34
C TYR A 4 15.36 -5.42 2.13
N GLU A 5 14.08 -5.55 2.44
CA GLU A 5 13.33 -4.54 3.18
C GLU A 5 13.94 -4.29 4.56
N LEU A 6 14.31 -5.36 5.30
CA LEU A 6 14.97 -5.21 6.60
C LEU A 6 16.32 -4.48 6.47
N SER A 7 17.12 -4.77 5.43
CA SER A 7 18.38 -4.07 5.17
C SER A 7 18.18 -2.58 4.83
N ARG A 8 16.96 -2.20 4.46
CA ARG A 8 16.58 -0.80 4.20
C ARG A 8 15.92 -0.12 5.41
N GLY A 9 15.89 -0.79 6.58
CA GLY A 9 15.27 -0.27 7.81
C GLY A 9 13.76 -0.49 7.88
N VAL A 10 13.19 -1.31 7.02
CA VAL A 10 11.76 -1.68 7.08
C VAL A 10 11.62 -2.98 7.86
N THR A 11 11.07 -2.90 9.06
CA THR A 11 11.01 -4.03 9.99
C THR A 11 9.75 -4.87 9.85
N GLN A 12 8.67 -4.30 9.31
CA GLN A 12 7.42 -5.02 8.98
C GLN A 12 7.05 -4.77 7.53
N ILE A 13 6.49 -5.78 6.87
CA ILE A 13 6.00 -5.70 5.49
C ILE A 13 4.56 -6.21 5.36
N CYS A 14 3.80 -5.53 4.52
CA CYS A 14 2.49 -5.96 4.04
C CYS A 14 2.51 -5.89 2.50
N PRO A 15 3.03 -6.94 1.83
CA PRO A 15 3.12 -6.92 0.37
C PRO A 15 1.75 -6.95 -0.29
N ALA A 16 1.65 -6.27 -1.45
CA ALA A 16 0.47 -6.31 -2.28
C ALA A 16 0.49 -7.54 -3.21
N GLY A 17 -0.64 -8.22 -3.31
CA GLY A 17 -0.91 -9.18 -4.36
C GLY A 17 -1.49 -8.45 -5.58
N MET A 18 -0.99 -8.75 -6.76
CA MET A 18 -1.54 -8.19 -8.00
C MET A 18 -2.79 -8.95 -8.46
N THR A 19 -3.49 -8.40 -9.47
CA THR A 19 -4.55 -9.12 -10.19
C THR A 19 -3.97 -10.37 -10.85
N LEU A 20 -4.41 -11.54 -10.38
CA LEU A 20 -4.01 -12.87 -10.82
C LEU A 20 -5.25 -13.78 -10.86
N LEU A 21 -5.13 -14.95 -11.47
CA LEU A 21 -6.16 -15.99 -11.37
C LEU A 21 -6.34 -16.43 -9.92
N GLU A 22 -7.55 -16.80 -9.52
CA GLU A 22 -7.87 -17.20 -8.13
C GLU A 22 -6.92 -18.28 -7.61
N GLU A 23 -6.61 -19.31 -8.42
CA GLU A 23 -5.67 -20.36 -8.02
C GLU A 23 -4.28 -19.82 -7.67
N GLN A 24 -3.81 -18.84 -8.41
CA GLN A 24 -2.53 -18.20 -8.16
C GLN A 24 -2.58 -17.34 -6.89
N LEU A 25 -3.67 -16.60 -6.66
CA LEU A 25 -3.87 -15.81 -5.44
C LEU A 25 -3.96 -16.71 -4.19
N LEU A 26 -4.67 -17.84 -4.27
CA LEU A 26 -4.70 -18.85 -3.20
C LEU A 26 -3.30 -19.33 -2.86
N LYS A 27 -2.48 -19.62 -3.87
CA LYS A 27 -1.08 -20.03 -3.69
C LYS A 27 -0.25 -18.91 -3.04
N VAL A 28 -0.40 -17.67 -3.50
CA VAL A 28 0.29 -16.50 -2.91
C VAL A 28 -0.06 -16.37 -1.42
N CYS A 29 -1.35 -16.43 -1.07
CA CYS A 29 -1.81 -16.34 0.32
C CYS A 29 -1.28 -17.50 1.18
N ALA A 30 -1.32 -18.73 0.68
CA ALA A 30 -0.83 -19.91 1.38
C ALA A 30 0.70 -19.87 1.61
N VAL A 31 1.49 -19.50 0.58
CA VAL A 31 2.94 -19.36 0.69
C VAL A 31 3.32 -18.24 1.66
N ALA A 32 2.60 -17.12 1.64
CA ALA A 32 2.83 -16.03 2.57
C ALA A 32 2.56 -16.48 4.03
N ALA A 33 1.48 -17.24 4.25
CA ALA A 33 1.17 -17.78 5.57
C ALA A 33 2.22 -18.80 6.04
N GLU A 34 2.72 -19.65 5.15
CA GLU A 34 3.83 -20.57 5.45
C GLU A 34 5.11 -19.80 5.78
N HIS A 35 5.45 -18.78 5.00
CA HIS A 35 6.61 -17.92 5.24
C HIS A 35 6.56 -17.29 6.63
N ARG A 36 5.43 -16.66 6.99
CA ARG A 36 5.24 -16.07 8.33
C ARG A 36 5.52 -17.08 9.45
N ASP A 37 5.04 -18.31 9.30
CA ASP A 37 5.12 -19.32 10.35
C ASP A 37 6.52 -19.95 10.45
N THR A 38 7.25 -20.03 9.35
CA THR A 38 8.51 -20.80 9.26
C THR A 38 9.75 -19.92 9.12
N CYS A 39 9.68 -18.78 8.42
CA CYS A 39 10.84 -17.93 8.17
C CYS A 39 11.05 -16.94 9.32
N LYS A 40 12.29 -16.89 9.82
CA LYS A 40 12.70 -15.95 10.88
C LYS A 40 13.69 -14.89 10.36
N GLU A 41 13.97 -14.89 9.07
CA GLU A 41 14.95 -14.01 8.46
C GLU A 41 14.26 -12.87 7.66
N GLY A 42 14.74 -11.65 7.86
CA GLY A 42 14.23 -10.46 7.17
C GLY A 42 13.08 -9.78 7.92
N ALA A 43 12.46 -8.79 7.29
CA ALA A 43 11.33 -8.07 7.84
C ALA A 43 10.14 -9.02 8.12
N GLU A 44 9.43 -8.75 9.19
CA GLU A 44 8.26 -9.54 9.60
C GLU A 44 7.11 -9.35 8.62
N LEU A 45 6.56 -10.45 8.10
CA LEU A 45 5.38 -10.43 7.26
C LEU A 45 4.13 -10.31 8.15
N VAL A 46 3.55 -9.12 8.23
CA VAL A 46 2.44 -8.81 9.14
C VAL A 46 1.08 -8.75 8.45
N GLY A 47 1.06 -8.72 7.12
CA GLY A 47 -0.17 -8.68 6.33
C GLY A 47 0.05 -8.97 4.86
N ILE A 48 -1.07 -9.05 4.13
CA ILE A 48 -1.18 -9.05 2.67
C ILE A 48 -2.23 -8.02 2.32
N ASN A 49 -1.92 -7.15 1.34
CA ASN A 49 -2.92 -6.34 0.64
C ASN A 49 -3.33 -7.09 -0.64
N LEU A 50 -4.60 -7.43 -0.80
CA LEU A 50 -5.13 -7.95 -2.06
C LEU A 50 -5.43 -6.75 -2.99
N GLU A 51 -4.44 -6.31 -3.75
CA GLU A 51 -4.59 -5.27 -4.77
C GLU A 51 -5.02 -5.89 -6.10
N GLY A 52 -6.30 -6.13 -6.19
CA GLY A 52 -6.96 -6.91 -7.22
C GLY A 52 -7.47 -8.25 -6.67
N PRO A 53 -8.35 -8.93 -7.41
CA PRO A 53 -8.76 -8.66 -8.80
C PRO A 53 -9.98 -7.73 -8.96
N PHE A 54 -10.53 -7.13 -7.92
CA PHE A 54 -11.81 -6.40 -7.89
C PHE A 54 -11.69 -4.94 -8.33
N LEU A 55 -10.98 -4.70 -9.44
CA LEU A 55 -10.59 -3.37 -9.92
C LEU A 55 -11.27 -3.03 -11.25
N SER A 56 -11.32 -1.73 -11.60
CA SER A 56 -11.92 -1.28 -12.84
C SER A 56 -10.99 -1.49 -14.05
N MET A 57 -11.52 -2.07 -15.12
CA MET A 57 -10.79 -2.24 -16.38
C MET A 57 -10.27 -0.90 -16.92
N ALA A 58 -11.05 0.17 -16.79
CA ALA A 58 -10.68 1.49 -17.29
C ALA A 58 -9.51 2.14 -16.52
N LYS A 59 -9.23 1.66 -15.31
CA LYS A 59 -8.17 2.17 -14.42
C LYS A 59 -7.21 1.07 -13.96
N LYS A 60 -7.12 -0.03 -14.71
CA LYS A 60 -6.29 -1.18 -14.34
C LYS A 60 -4.80 -0.85 -14.15
N GLY A 61 -4.28 0.23 -14.74
CA GLY A 61 -2.86 0.55 -14.67
C GLY A 61 -2.00 -0.61 -15.20
N ALA A 62 -1.01 -1.03 -14.41
CA ALA A 62 -0.15 -2.17 -14.70
C ALA A 62 -0.76 -3.55 -14.33
N GLN A 63 -2.03 -3.61 -13.90
CA GLN A 63 -2.72 -4.87 -13.64
C GLN A 63 -3.08 -5.59 -14.95
N ASN A 64 -3.15 -6.93 -14.94
CA ASN A 64 -3.60 -7.68 -16.10
C ASN A 64 -5.13 -7.65 -16.19
N GLY A 65 -5.66 -6.97 -17.22
CA GLY A 65 -7.11 -6.82 -17.41
C GLY A 65 -7.86 -8.12 -17.68
N GLU A 66 -7.20 -9.17 -18.19
CA GLU A 66 -7.85 -10.46 -18.46
C GLU A 66 -8.23 -11.22 -17.18
N TRP A 67 -7.62 -10.86 -16.04
CA TRP A 67 -7.82 -11.52 -14.75
C TRP A 67 -8.60 -10.69 -13.75
N LEU A 68 -9.13 -9.54 -14.20
CA LEU A 68 -10.05 -8.74 -13.38
C LEU A 68 -11.34 -9.54 -13.14
N HIS A 69 -11.87 -9.43 -11.95
CA HIS A 69 -13.05 -10.13 -11.50
C HIS A 69 -14.03 -9.16 -10.83
N ALA A 70 -15.31 -9.35 -11.03
CA ALA A 70 -16.30 -8.61 -10.25
C ALA A 70 -16.12 -8.93 -8.76
N PRO A 71 -16.40 -7.98 -7.84
CA PRO A 71 -16.34 -8.22 -6.41
C PRO A 71 -17.11 -9.49 -5.98
N ASP A 72 -16.41 -10.42 -5.33
CA ASP A 72 -16.94 -11.73 -4.92
C ASP A 72 -16.51 -12.03 -3.48
N VAL A 73 -17.47 -11.98 -2.56
CA VAL A 73 -17.26 -12.24 -1.13
C VAL A 73 -16.79 -13.68 -0.88
N ALA A 74 -17.30 -14.65 -1.64
CA ALA A 74 -16.92 -16.05 -1.46
C ALA A 74 -15.47 -16.28 -1.90
N MET A 75 -15.04 -15.69 -3.03
CA MET A 75 -13.65 -15.71 -3.47
C MET A 75 -12.74 -15.05 -2.41
N PHE A 76 -13.10 -13.85 -1.96
CA PHE A 76 -12.34 -13.15 -0.91
C PHE A 76 -12.15 -14.01 0.34
N ARG A 77 -13.23 -14.66 0.84
CA ARG A 77 -13.13 -15.49 2.04
C ARG A 77 -12.25 -16.72 1.84
N ARG A 78 -12.24 -17.35 0.66
CA ARG A 78 -11.28 -18.43 0.34
C ARG A 78 -9.83 -17.94 0.37
N LEU A 79 -9.56 -16.74 -0.16
CA LEU A 79 -8.23 -16.12 -0.12
C LEU A 79 -7.81 -15.78 1.32
N ALA A 80 -8.73 -15.22 2.12
CA ALA A 80 -8.50 -14.89 3.53
C ALA A 80 -8.22 -16.15 4.38
N GLU A 81 -8.94 -17.23 4.14
CA GLU A 81 -8.73 -18.53 4.77
C GLU A 81 -7.34 -19.10 4.42
N ALA A 82 -6.96 -19.10 3.13
CA ALA A 82 -5.64 -19.53 2.68
C ALA A 82 -4.51 -18.67 3.29
N GLY A 83 -4.74 -17.39 3.50
CA GLY A 83 -3.82 -16.45 4.16
C GLY A 83 -3.73 -16.59 5.67
N ARG A 84 -4.56 -17.41 6.31
CA ARG A 84 -4.53 -17.68 7.76
C ARG A 84 -4.42 -16.40 8.61
N GLY A 85 -5.29 -15.40 8.32
CA GLY A 85 -5.37 -14.11 9.01
C GLY A 85 -4.35 -13.06 8.56
N LEU A 86 -3.56 -13.31 7.51
CA LEU A 86 -2.65 -12.33 6.91
C LEU A 86 -3.33 -11.34 5.97
N VAL A 87 -4.47 -11.65 5.36
CA VAL A 87 -5.17 -10.68 4.51
C VAL A 87 -5.69 -9.55 5.39
N LYS A 88 -5.10 -8.37 5.28
CA LYS A 88 -5.38 -7.18 6.09
C LYS A 88 -6.08 -6.08 5.30
N LEU A 89 -5.81 -6.01 4.00
CA LEU A 89 -6.42 -5.06 3.09
C LEU A 89 -6.94 -5.78 1.86
N VAL A 90 -8.01 -5.23 1.27
CA VAL A 90 -8.51 -5.58 -0.05
C VAL A 90 -8.84 -4.30 -0.81
N SER A 91 -8.30 -4.19 -2.02
CA SER A 91 -8.54 -3.07 -2.91
C SER A 91 -9.73 -3.33 -3.81
N ILE A 92 -10.61 -2.32 -3.99
CA ILE A 92 -11.83 -2.44 -4.77
C ILE A 92 -12.13 -1.15 -5.56
N ALA A 93 -12.68 -1.30 -6.76
CA ALA A 93 -13.31 -0.24 -7.51
C ALA A 93 -14.81 -0.21 -7.15
N PRO A 94 -15.28 0.82 -6.43
CA PRO A 94 -16.64 0.81 -5.85
C PRO A 94 -17.75 0.98 -6.90
N GLU A 95 -17.43 1.40 -8.12
CA GLU A 95 -18.36 1.46 -9.25
C GLU A 95 -18.64 0.10 -9.90
N GLU A 96 -17.83 -0.92 -9.62
CA GLU A 96 -18.02 -2.25 -10.20
C GLU A 96 -19.28 -2.93 -9.62
N PRO A 97 -20.04 -3.67 -10.45
CA PRO A 97 -21.26 -4.36 -9.98
C PRO A 97 -21.00 -5.28 -8.79
N GLY A 98 -21.76 -5.13 -7.71
CA GLY A 98 -21.61 -5.91 -6.48
C GLY A 98 -20.59 -5.36 -5.47
N ALA A 99 -19.89 -4.25 -5.82
CA ALA A 99 -18.87 -3.70 -4.95
C ALA A 99 -19.44 -3.15 -3.63
N MET A 100 -20.57 -2.51 -3.66
CA MET A 100 -21.20 -1.93 -2.46
C MET A 100 -21.64 -3.03 -1.48
N GLU A 101 -22.23 -4.11 -2.00
CA GLU A 101 -22.61 -5.29 -1.22
C GLU A 101 -21.40 -6.03 -0.67
N PHE A 102 -20.30 -6.09 -1.47
CA PHE A 102 -19.03 -6.65 -1.00
C PHE A 102 -18.48 -5.85 0.20
N ILE A 103 -18.42 -4.51 0.10
CA ILE A 103 -17.89 -3.63 1.15
C ILE A 103 -18.65 -3.87 2.47
N GLU A 104 -19.99 -3.91 2.43
CA GLU A 104 -20.83 -4.17 3.60
C GLU A 104 -20.61 -5.59 4.16
N ALA A 105 -20.49 -6.58 3.28
CA ALA A 105 -20.39 -7.99 3.69
C ALA A 105 -19.07 -8.34 4.37
N VAL A 106 -17.99 -7.57 4.11
CA VAL A 106 -16.66 -7.80 4.69
C VAL A 106 -16.27 -6.74 5.73
N GLU A 107 -17.21 -5.84 6.10
CA GLU A 107 -16.95 -4.83 7.12
C GLU A 107 -16.55 -5.50 8.45
N GLY A 108 -15.42 -5.06 9.02
CA GLY A 108 -14.85 -5.64 10.24
C GLY A 108 -14.03 -6.94 10.04
N GLU A 109 -14.09 -7.56 8.86
CA GLU A 109 -13.23 -8.72 8.53
C GLU A 109 -11.87 -8.25 7.98
N VAL A 110 -11.86 -7.16 7.20
CA VAL A 110 -10.69 -6.64 6.48
C VAL A 110 -10.82 -5.15 6.27
N THR A 111 -9.71 -4.42 6.13
CA THR A 111 -9.73 -3.03 5.67
C THR A 111 -10.00 -2.99 4.16
N VAL A 112 -11.13 -2.39 3.76
CA VAL A 112 -11.44 -2.16 2.34
C VAL A 112 -10.87 -0.82 1.91
N SER A 113 -10.07 -0.83 0.84
CA SER A 113 -9.45 0.35 0.23
C SER A 113 -9.99 0.61 -1.17
N ILE A 114 -10.35 1.85 -1.48
CA ILE A 114 -10.75 2.25 -2.84
C ILE A 114 -9.49 2.38 -3.70
N ALA A 115 -9.45 1.67 -4.82
CA ALA A 115 -8.30 1.62 -5.71
C ALA A 115 -8.71 1.40 -7.17
N HIS A 116 -7.85 1.82 -8.12
CA HIS A 116 -8.01 1.50 -9.54
C HIS A 116 -9.45 1.67 -10.04
N THR A 117 -9.97 2.87 -9.90
CA THR A 117 -11.42 3.16 -9.99
C THR A 117 -11.71 4.35 -10.90
N THR A 118 -12.88 4.34 -11.52
CA THR A 118 -13.47 5.51 -12.18
C THR A 118 -14.50 6.23 -11.31
N ALA A 119 -14.66 5.83 -10.04
CA ALA A 119 -15.65 6.36 -9.13
C ALA A 119 -15.62 7.90 -9.07
N ASP A 120 -16.77 8.50 -9.16
CA ASP A 120 -16.99 9.90 -8.85
C ASP A 120 -17.05 10.12 -7.32
N TYR A 121 -17.30 11.35 -6.93
CA TYR A 121 -17.41 11.73 -5.52
C TYR A 121 -18.54 10.99 -4.79
N ASP A 122 -19.73 10.92 -5.39
CA ASP A 122 -20.90 10.34 -4.74
C ASP A 122 -20.76 8.82 -4.56
N THR A 123 -20.22 8.15 -5.57
CA THR A 123 -19.92 6.71 -5.51
C THR A 123 -18.86 6.40 -4.44
N ALA A 124 -17.80 7.20 -4.37
CA ALA A 124 -16.75 7.01 -3.33
C ALA A 124 -17.31 7.32 -1.93
N MET A 125 -18.11 8.37 -1.76
CA MET A 125 -18.77 8.68 -0.49
C MET A 125 -19.70 7.56 -0.03
N GLU A 126 -20.44 6.93 -0.95
CA GLU A 126 -21.27 5.77 -0.62
C GLU A 126 -20.42 4.59 -0.14
N ALA A 127 -19.33 4.28 -0.83
CA ALA A 127 -18.41 3.23 -0.43
C ALA A 127 -17.82 3.48 0.98
N TYR A 128 -17.43 4.72 1.30
CA TYR A 128 -16.94 5.07 2.63
C TYR A 128 -18.02 4.98 3.71
N ARG A 129 -19.27 5.32 3.39
CA ARG A 129 -20.40 5.12 4.32
C ARG A 129 -20.68 3.65 4.58
N ARG A 130 -20.50 2.78 3.59
CA ARG A 130 -20.72 1.33 3.70
C ARG A 130 -19.58 0.56 4.34
N GLY A 131 -18.45 1.17 4.63
CA GLY A 131 -17.40 0.49 5.37
C GLY A 131 -16.00 0.55 4.76
N ALA A 132 -15.80 1.14 3.57
CA ALA A 132 -14.45 1.41 3.09
C ALA A 132 -13.73 2.40 4.01
N ARG A 133 -12.43 2.19 4.27
CA ARG A 133 -11.67 2.96 5.25
C ARG A 133 -10.36 3.53 4.73
N GLU A 134 -10.02 3.23 3.47
CA GLU A 134 -8.76 3.65 2.88
C GLU A 134 -8.90 4.01 1.41
N ALA A 135 -7.96 4.81 0.88
CA ALA A 135 -7.75 5.06 -0.54
C ALA A 135 -6.31 4.69 -0.89
N THR A 136 -6.14 3.69 -1.73
CA THR A 136 -4.85 3.16 -2.17
C THR A 136 -4.14 4.16 -3.09
N HIS A 137 -2.83 4.35 -2.90
CA HIS A 137 -1.92 5.19 -3.72
C HIS A 137 -2.61 6.42 -4.33
N LEU A 138 -3.14 7.28 -3.46
CA LEU A 138 -3.98 8.44 -3.79
C LEU A 138 -3.51 9.19 -5.05
N PHE A 139 -4.43 9.56 -5.92
CA PHE A 139 -4.29 10.12 -7.29
C PHE A 139 -3.92 9.10 -8.38
N ASN A 140 -3.24 8.00 -8.05
CA ASN A 140 -2.84 7.04 -9.06
C ASN A 140 -4.02 6.11 -9.41
N ALA A 141 -4.19 5.83 -10.70
CA ALA A 141 -5.26 4.99 -11.23
C ALA A 141 -6.67 5.38 -10.76
N MET A 142 -6.95 6.68 -10.57
CA MET A 142 -8.26 7.22 -10.23
C MET A 142 -8.56 8.52 -11.00
N PRO A 143 -9.80 9.04 -10.98
CA PRO A 143 -10.11 10.34 -11.57
C PRO A 143 -9.31 11.47 -10.91
N PRO A 144 -8.93 12.53 -11.67
CA PRO A 144 -8.21 13.66 -11.10
C PRO A 144 -9.08 14.46 -10.13
N PHE A 145 -8.46 15.00 -9.07
CA PHE A 145 -9.08 15.94 -8.15
C PHE A 145 -9.27 17.30 -8.83
N THR A 146 -10.49 17.66 -9.15
CA THR A 146 -10.79 18.96 -9.76
C THR A 146 -11.84 19.73 -8.95
N HIS A 147 -11.96 21.05 -9.20
CA HIS A 147 -12.85 21.93 -8.44
C HIS A 147 -14.36 21.69 -8.67
N ARG A 148 -14.76 20.88 -9.65
CA ARG A 148 -16.15 20.50 -9.93
C ARG A 148 -16.39 19.00 -9.90
N ALA A 149 -15.32 18.21 -9.97
CA ALA A 149 -15.37 16.75 -9.90
C ALA A 149 -14.24 16.29 -8.95
N PRO A 150 -14.47 16.33 -7.62
CA PRO A 150 -13.44 16.05 -6.64
C PRO A 150 -13.10 14.55 -6.52
N GLY A 151 -13.94 13.67 -7.05
CA GLY A 151 -13.71 12.23 -7.12
C GLY A 151 -13.40 11.58 -5.77
N VAL A 152 -12.63 10.49 -5.82
CA VAL A 152 -12.19 9.74 -4.63
C VAL A 152 -11.43 10.62 -3.64
N VAL A 153 -10.57 11.52 -4.14
CA VAL A 153 -9.76 12.40 -3.28
C VAL A 153 -10.63 13.32 -2.42
N GLY A 154 -11.65 13.95 -3.04
CA GLY A 154 -12.60 14.81 -2.32
C GLY A 154 -13.47 14.01 -1.35
N ALA A 155 -13.96 12.85 -1.76
CA ALA A 155 -14.74 11.97 -0.90
C ALA A 155 -13.94 11.49 0.32
N ALA A 156 -12.67 11.11 0.12
CA ALA A 156 -11.77 10.75 1.22
C ALA A 156 -11.50 11.94 2.15
N PHE A 157 -11.35 13.16 1.60
CA PHE A 157 -11.19 14.37 2.42
C PHE A 157 -12.38 14.60 3.34
N ASP A 158 -13.61 14.49 2.81
CA ASP A 158 -14.86 14.71 3.56
C ASP A 158 -15.24 13.52 4.48
N SER A 159 -14.46 12.43 4.45
CA SER A 159 -14.65 11.22 5.28
C SER A 159 -13.52 11.12 6.33
N PRO A 160 -13.66 11.70 7.54
CA PRO A 160 -12.57 11.81 8.51
C PRO A 160 -12.01 10.47 9.02
N GLN A 161 -12.77 9.39 8.90
CA GLN A 161 -12.37 8.03 9.25
C GLN A 161 -11.50 7.35 8.19
N VAL A 162 -11.38 7.93 6.99
CA VAL A 162 -10.66 7.36 5.86
C VAL A 162 -9.19 7.79 5.90
N ARG A 163 -8.28 6.84 5.73
CA ARG A 163 -6.86 7.08 5.51
C ARG A 163 -6.53 7.06 4.02
N VAL A 164 -5.41 7.67 3.68
CA VAL A 164 -4.96 7.76 2.28
C VAL A 164 -3.51 7.31 2.17
N GLU A 165 -3.27 6.37 1.29
CA GLU A 165 -1.91 5.93 0.96
C GLU A 165 -1.24 6.91 -0.01
N LEU A 166 0.06 7.12 0.14
CA LEU A 166 0.82 8.08 -0.66
C LEU A 166 2.21 7.54 -1.01
N ILE A 167 2.54 7.49 -2.30
CA ILE A 167 3.87 7.13 -2.80
C ILE A 167 4.71 8.41 -2.89
N CYS A 168 5.65 8.57 -1.97
CA CYS A 168 6.50 9.77 -1.88
C CYS A 168 7.89 9.56 -2.49
N ASP A 169 7.97 9.03 -3.71
CA ASP A 169 9.23 8.76 -4.42
C ASP A 169 9.72 9.94 -5.27
N GLY A 170 8.87 10.97 -5.44
CA GLY A 170 9.13 12.13 -6.30
C GLY A 170 8.93 11.86 -7.80
N VAL A 171 8.37 10.68 -8.15
CA VAL A 171 7.98 10.27 -9.52
C VAL A 171 6.46 10.25 -9.64
N HIS A 172 5.78 9.49 -8.76
CA HIS A 172 4.33 9.33 -8.80
C HIS A 172 3.58 10.62 -8.46
N ILE A 173 4.08 11.38 -7.50
CA ILE A 173 3.38 12.58 -6.98
C ILE A 173 4.35 13.76 -6.93
N HIS A 174 3.92 14.89 -7.50
CA HIS A 174 4.69 16.14 -7.43
C HIS A 174 4.78 16.65 -5.99
N GLN A 175 5.95 17.20 -5.61
CA GLN A 175 6.23 17.67 -4.25
C GLN A 175 5.19 18.65 -3.66
N SER A 176 4.60 19.53 -4.49
CA SER A 176 3.57 20.46 -4.01
C SER A 176 2.26 19.74 -3.68
N VAL A 177 1.94 18.66 -4.39
CA VAL A 177 0.76 17.84 -4.12
C VAL A 177 0.97 17.03 -2.85
N ILE A 178 2.17 16.47 -2.61
CA ILE A 178 2.51 15.80 -1.34
C ILE A 178 2.28 16.75 -0.16
N ARG A 179 2.79 18.00 -0.22
CA ARG A 179 2.56 18.99 0.83
C ARG A 179 1.06 19.34 1.01
N ALA A 180 0.31 19.41 -0.10
CA ALA A 180 -1.13 19.66 -0.05
C ALA A 180 -1.88 18.51 0.64
N VAL A 181 -1.52 17.25 0.35
CA VAL A 181 -2.12 16.07 0.97
C VAL A 181 -1.92 16.08 2.49
N PHE A 182 -0.69 16.31 2.97
CA PHE A 182 -0.44 16.40 4.42
C PHE A 182 -1.22 17.53 5.10
N LYS A 183 -1.47 18.65 4.38
CA LYS A 183 -2.30 19.75 4.91
C LYS A 183 -3.80 19.45 4.88
N LEU A 184 -4.29 18.79 3.84
CA LEU A 184 -5.70 18.46 3.68
C LEU A 184 -6.15 17.36 4.64
N PHE A 185 -5.35 16.29 4.73
CA PHE A 185 -5.72 15.10 5.50
C PHE A 185 -5.20 15.10 6.94
N GLY A 186 -4.19 15.92 7.23
CA GLY A 186 -3.44 15.85 8.48
C GLY A 186 -2.49 14.64 8.50
N PRO A 187 -1.40 14.69 9.30
CA PRO A 187 -0.41 13.63 9.35
C PRO A 187 -0.96 12.29 9.90
N GLU A 188 -2.10 12.32 10.61
CA GLU A 188 -2.74 11.14 11.20
C GLU A 188 -3.43 10.24 10.17
N ARG A 189 -3.78 10.80 9.01
CA ARG A 189 -4.54 10.10 7.98
C ARG A 189 -3.71 9.69 6.78
N VAL A 190 -2.47 10.17 6.67
CA VAL A 190 -1.56 9.82 5.56
C VAL A 190 -0.79 8.55 5.92
N VAL A 191 -0.78 7.58 5.02
CA VAL A 191 0.02 6.35 5.10
C VAL A 191 1.05 6.39 3.98
N LEU A 192 2.33 6.41 4.31
CA LEU A 192 3.38 6.27 3.30
C LEU A 192 3.49 4.81 2.87
N ILE A 193 3.47 4.60 1.58
CA ILE A 193 3.74 3.31 0.94
C ILE A 193 4.86 3.47 -0.08
N SER A 194 5.56 2.39 -0.39
CA SER A 194 6.56 2.37 -1.46
C SER A 194 6.00 1.89 -2.80
N ASP A 195 4.98 1.05 -2.75
CA ASP A 195 4.45 0.36 -3.94
C ASP A 195 5.58 -0.28 -4.79
N THR A 196 6.49 -0.91 -4.08
CA THR A 196 7.76 -1.41 -4.61
C THR A 196 7.58 -2.69 -5.40
N MET A 197 8.06 -2.68 -6.65
CA MET A 197 8.10 -3.86 -7.49
C MET A 197 9.43 -4.60 -7.38
N ARG A 198 9.51 -5.83 -7.94
CA ARG A 198 10.67 -6.75 -7.81
C ARG A 198 12.04 -6.20 -8.25
N ALA A 199 12.06 -5.12 -9.03
CA ALA A 199 13.30 -4.52 -9.52
C ALA A 199 13.91 -3.50 -8.54
N ALA A 200 13.25 -3.22 -7.40
CA ALA A 200 13.83 -2.32 -6.41
C ALA A 200 15.18 -2.84 -5.90
N GLY A 201 16.17 -1.95 -5.90
CA GLY A 201 17.55 -2.30 -5.55
C GLY A 201 18.32 -3.09 -6.61
N MET A 202 17.72 -3.31 -7.78
CA MET A 202 18.37 -3.97 -8.92
C MET A 202 18.89 -2.93 -9.91
N PRO A 203 19.83 -3.29 -10.83
CA PRO A 203 20.29 -2.41 -11.91
C PRO A 203 19.16 -2.01 -12.86
N ASP A 204 19.37 -0.95 -13.63
CA ASP A 204 18.51 -0.62 -14.78
C ASP A 204 18.45 -1.78 -15.75
N GLY A 205 17.28 -2.01 -16.37
CA GLY A 205 17.10 -3.13 -17.30
C GLY A 205 15.64 -3.54 -17.48
N ASP A 206 15.46 -4.71 -18.07
CA ASP A 206 14.14 -5.27 -18.37
C ASP A 206 13.72 -6.26 -17.29
N TYR A 207 12.51 -6.08 -16.79
CA TYR A 207 11.90 -6.87 -15.73
C TYR A 207 10.47 -7.28 -16.11
N THR A 208 9.76 -7.89 -15.18
CA THR A 208 8.34 -8.23 -15.36
C THR A 208 7.56 -7.88 -14.10
N LEU A 209 6.31 -7.46 -14.30
CA LEU A 209 5.32 -7.25 -13.24
C LEU A 209 3.97 -7.80 -13.70
N GLY A 210 3.36 -8.72 -12.94
CA GLY A 210 2.09 -9.34 -13.31
C GLY A 210 2.09 -10.01 -14.70
N GLY A 211 3.24 -10.53 -15.16
CA GLY A 211 3.40 -11.11 -16.48
C GLY A 211 3.65 -10.10 -17.61
N GLN A 212 3.61 -8.81 -17.34
CA GLN A 212 3.88 -7.74 -18.31
C GLN A 212 5.36 -7.32 -18.27
N ALA A 213 5.94 -6.98 -19.43
CA ALA A 213 7.29 -6.45 -19.50
C ALA A 213 7.35 -5.03 -18.93
N VAL A 214 8.34 -4.78 -18.08
CA VAL A 214 8.61 -3.48 -17.45
C VAL A 214 10.04 -3.08 -17.71
N LYS A 215 10.25 -1.86 -18.17
CA LYS A 215 11.57 -1.25 -18.31
C LYS A 215 11.87 -0.39 -17.08
N VAL A 216 13.04 -0.60 -16.49
CA VAL A 216 13.55 0.24 -15.40
C VAL A 216 14.70 1.10 -15.89
N GLU A 217 14.56 2.41 -15.72
CA GLU A 217 15.57 3.42 -16.01
C GLU A 217 15.62 4.44 -14.85
N GLY A 218 16.65 4.37 -14.03
CA GLY A 218 16.83 5.21 -12.84
C GLY A 218 15.69 5.01 -11.84
N LYS A 219 14.83 6.03 -11.68
CA LYS A 219 13.67 5.99 -10.76
C LYS A 219 12.36 5.54 -11.41
N TYR A 220 12.37 5.27 -12.71
CA TYR A 220 11.16 4.97 -13.47
C TYR A 220 11.07 3.49 -13.77
N ALA A 221 9.92 2.88 -13.46
CA ALA A 221 9.51 1.57 -13.93
C ALA A 221 8.28 1.76 -14.82
N THR A 222 8.36 1.41 -16.09
CA THR A 222 7.30 1.70 -17.07
C THR A 222 6.97 0.49 -17.93
N LEU A 223 5.68 0.37 -18.29
CA LEU A 223 5.23 -0.49 -19.37
C LEU A 223 5.61 0.11 -20.72
N ALA A 224 5.43 -0.66 -21.80
CA ALA A 224 5.76 -0.23 -23.16
C ALA A 224 4.97 1.01 -23.64
N ASP A 225 3.79 1.25 -23.07
CA ASP A 225 2.96 2.44 -23.36
C ASP A 225 3.29 3.66 -22.49
N GLY A 226 4.31 3.56 -21.62
CA GLY A 226 4.72 4.62 -20.69
C GLY A 226 3.96 4.65 -19.37
N THR A 227 3.03 3.75 -19.12
CA THR A 227 2.34 3.63 -17.82
C THR A 227 3.35 3.27 -16.73
N LEU A 228 3.32 3.99 -15.59
CA LEU A 228 4.10 3.61 -14.41
C LEU A 228 3.63 2.25 -13.87
N ALA A 229 4.59 1.41 -13.51
CA ALA A 229 4.36 0.02 -13.11
C ALA A 229 4.95 -0.25 -11.72
N GLY A 230 4.30 0.31 -10.69
CA GLY A 230 4.83 0.36 -9.33
C GLY A 230 6.07 1.24 -9.23
N SER A 231 6.81 1.12 -8.14
CA SER A 231 8.02 1.89 -7.91
C SER A 231 9.28 1.00 -7.85
N VAL A 232 10.44 1.62 -7.94
CA VAL A 232 11.75 1.01 -7.66
C VAL A 232 12.42 1.61 -6.42
N THR A 233 11.62 2.27 -5.58
CA THR A 233 12.05 2.88 -4.32
C THR A 233 11.90 1.92 -3.13
N ASP A 234 12.23 2.37 -1.94
CA ASP A 234 11.93 1.73 -0.66
C ASP A 234 11.20 2.72 0.28
N LEU A 235 10.57 2.23 1.34
CA LEU A 235 9.79 3.07 2.26
C LEU A 235 10.65 4.13 2.97
N MET A 236 11.90 3.81 3.34
CA MET A 236 12.81 4.79 3.95
C MET A 236 13.16 5.91 2.98
N SER A 237 13.34 5.59 1.69
CA SER A 237 13.54 6.57 0.64
C SER A 237 12.31 7.45 0.43
N CYS A 238 11.10 6.88 0.47
CA CYS A 238 9.84 7.64 0.46
C CYS A 238 9.76 8.62 1.64
N MET A 239 10.07 8.17 2.86
CA MET A 239 10.07 9.01 4.05
C MET A 239 11.09 10.17 3.92
N ARG A 240 12.34 9.88 3.51
CA ARG A 240 13.36 10.91 3.28
C ARG A 240 12.93 11.92 2.21
N THR A 241 12.33 11.44 1.14
CA THR A 241 11.82 12.30 0.06
C THR A 241 10.70 13.20 0.57
N ALA A 242 9.77 12.69 1.38
CA ALA A 242 8.73 13.51 2.01
C ALA A 242 9.34 14.63 2.87
N VAL A 243 10.34 14.31 3.70
CA VAL A 243 11.07 15.32 4.51
C VAL A 243 11.78 16.34 3.62
N SER A 244 12.46 15.90 2.56
CA SER A 244 13.14 16.82 1.63
C SER A 244 12.18 17.76 0.90
N PHE A 245 10.91 17.37 0.77
CA PHE A 245 9.84 18.19 0.19
C PHE A 245 9.15 19.10 1.21
N GLY A 246 9.64 19.12 2.47
CA GLY A 246 9.20 20.02 3.51
C GLY A 246 8.13 19.48 4.45
N ILE A 247 7.91 18.15 4.48
CA ILE A 247 7.10 17.52 5.51
C ILE A 247 7.94 17.41 6.80
N PRO A 248 7.41 17.83 7.97
CA PRO A 248 8.11 17.65 9.24
C PRO A 248 8.51 16.19 9.47
N LEU A 249 9.70 15.95 10.00
CA LEU A 249 10.22 14.60 10.23
C LEU A 249 9.26 13.74 11.08
N ALA A 250 8.70 14.33 12.14
CA ALA A 250 7.74 13.62 13.00
C ALA A 250 6.49 13.15 12.24
N ASP A 251 6.00 13.97 11.31
CA ASP A 251 4.82 13.65 10.49
C ASP A 251 5.15 12.57 9.45
N ALA A 252 6.34 12.66 8.83
CA ALA A 252 6.81 11.65 7.88
C ALA A 252 7.03 10.28 8.57
N VAL A 253 7.62 10.26 9.77
CA VAL A 253 7.78 9.04 10.58
C VAL A 253 6.43 8.49 11.01
N ARG A 254 5.49 9.33 11.46
CA ARG A 254 4.12 8.90 11.78
C ARG A 254 3.46 8.21 10.59
N ALA A 255 3.54 8.82 9.41
CA ALA A 255 2.95 8.30 8.19
C ALA A 255 3.61 6.98 7.71
N ALA A 256 4.90 6.76 8.03
CA ALA A 256 5.65 5.55 7.65
C ALA A 256 5.57 4.41 8.68
N ALA A 257 5.23 4.70 9.95
CA ALA A 257 5.29 3.71 11.03
C ALA A 257 3.98 3.59 11.82
N VAL A 258 3.49 4.68 12.41
CA VAL A 258 2.30 4.67 13.29
C VAL A 258 1.03 4.37 12.50
N ASN A 259 0.80 5.12 11.43
CA ASN A 259 -0.45 5.02 10.68
C ASN A 259 -0.61 3.66 9.97
N PRO A 260 0.41 3.11 9.27
CA PRO A 260 0.27 1.77 8.70
C PRO A 260 0.09 0.70 9.76
N ALA A 261 0.74 0.80 10.93
CA ALA A 261 0.52 -0.14 12.03
C ALA A 261 -0.94 -0.11 12.56
N GLN A 262 -1.56 1.07 12.56
CA GLN A 262 -2.98 1.21 12.93
C GLN A 262 -3.90 0.64 11.85
N VAL A 263 -3.62 0.86 10.56
CA VAL A 263 -4.39 0.28 9.44
C VAL A 263 -4.36 -1.24 9.50
N LEU A 264 -3.18 -1.82 9.75
CA LEU A 264 -2.99 -3.27 9.81
C LEU A 264 -3.47 -3.91 11.12
N GLY A 265 -3.91 -3.11 12.11
CA GLY A 265 -4.35 -3.60 13.41
C GLY A 265 -3.23 -4.21 14.26
N ILE A 266 -2.00 -3.72 14.11
CA ILE A 266 -0.81 -4.21 14.82
C ILE A 266 -0.16 -3.14 15.72
N TYR A 267 -0.83 -2.01 15.91
CA TYR A 267 -0.26 -0.87 16.65
C TYR A 267 -0.02 -1.17 18.14
N ASP A 268 -0.68 -2.16 18.70
CA ASP A 268 -0.44 -2.65 20.07
C ASP A 268 0.99 -3.19 20.26
N ARG A 269 1.64 -3.67 19.18
CA ARG A 269 2.97 -4.27 19.21
C ARG A 269 4.03 -3.53 18.41
N HIS A 270 3.64 -2.71 17.42
CA HIS A 270 4.52 -2.05 16.46
C HIS A 270 4.21 -0.56 16.30
N GLY A 271 5.03 0.16 15.55
CA GLY A 271 4.76 1.51 15.05
C GLY A 271 5.16 2.66 15.97
N SER A 272 5.55 2.40 17.24
CA SER A 272 6.04 3.44 18.16
C SER A 272 7.00 2.86 19.19
N LEU A 273 7.79 3.74 19.81
CA LEU A 273 8.72 3.41 20.90
C LEU A 273 8.01 3.58 22.24
N GLU A 274 7.27 2.56 22.66
CA GLU A 274 6.53 2.53 23.91
C GLU A 274 6.84 1.26 24.70
N PRO A 275 6.87 1.30 26.05
CA PRO A 275 7.05 0.11 26.87
C PRO A 275 5.98 -0.95 26.57
N GLY A 276 6.43 -2.20 26.40
CA GLY A 276 5.56 -3.35 26.08
C GLY A 276 5.44 -3.67 24.59
N LYS A 277 5.88 -2.78 23.70
CA LYS A 277 5.96 -3.06 22.26
C LYS A 277 7.25 -3.79 21.88
N LEU A 278 7.26 -4.42 20.72
CA LEU A 278 8.47 -5.06 20.18
C LEU A 278 9.55 -4.00 19.91
N ALA A 279 10.77 -4.31 20.31
CA ALA A 279 11.91 -3.42 20.12
C ALA A 279 12.44 -3.49 18.68
N ASN A 280 11.62 -3.02 17.73
CA ASN A 280 11.98 -2.81 16.34
C ASN A 280 12.33 -1.34 16.18
N ILE A 281 13.63 -1.02 16.20
CA ILE A 281 14.14 0.35 16.27
C ILE A 281 15.09 0.59 15.12
N VAL A 282 14.85 1.66 14.36
CA VAL A 282 15.74 2.10 13.30
C VAL A 282 16.44 3.37 13.75
N VAL A 283 17.76 3.33 13.80
CA VAL A 283 18.60 4.49 14.15
C VAL A 283 19.08 5.14 12.86
N LEU A 284 18.80 6.42 12.72
CA LEU A 284 19.17 7.21 11.57
C LEU A 284 20.31 8.17 11.90
N ASP A 285 21.15 8.49 10.93
CA ASP A 285 22.11 9.59 11.03
C ASP A 285 21.43 10.94 10.78
N SER A 286 22.22 12.03 10.80
CA SER A 286 21.73 13.42 10.57
C SER A 286 21.18 13.63 9.16
N GLU A 287 21.52 12.78 8.20
CA GLU A 287 21.07 12.81 6.82
C GLU A 287 19.89 11.83 6.58
N LEU A 288 19.39 11.22 7.67
CA LEU A 288 18.32 10.22 7.67
C LEU A 288 18.70 8.91 6.95
N ASN A 289 19.99 8.59 6.85
CA ASN A 289 20.41 7.26 6.41
C ASN A 289 20.30 6.26 7.57
N VAL A 290 19.94 5.03 7.23
CA VAL A 290 19.88 3.95 8.22
C VAL A 290 21.31 3.65 8.70
N ARG A 291 21.54 3.80 10.01
CA ARG A 291 22.80 3.50 10.66
C ARG A 291 22.78 2.14 11.35
N ASP A 292 21.75 1.92 12.18
CA ASP A 292 21.57 0.67 12.89
C ASP A 292 20.09 0.25 12.84
N VAL A 293 19.85 -1.05 12.83
CA VAL A 293 18.50 -1.63 12.95
C VAL A 293 18.50 -2.61 14.11
N PHE A 294 17.62 -2.37 15.07
CA PHE A 294 17.29 -3.37 16.09
C PHE A 294 16.00 -4.06 15.69
N PHE A 295 16.04 -5.37 15.62
CA PHE A 295 14.89 -6.19 15.27
C PHE A 295 14.63 -7.18 16.42
N HIS A 296 13.46 -7.10 17.01
CA HIS A 296 13.08 -7.82 18.24
C HIS A 296 14.11 -7.64 19.40
N GLY A 297 14.73 -6.45 19.46
CA GLY A 297 15.72 -6.11 20.48
C GLY A 297 17.17 -6.52 20.15
N GLU A 298 17.40 -7.22 19.05
CA GLU A 298 18.73 -7.61 18.58
C GLU A 298 19.23 -6.66 17.49
N LEU A 299 20.49 -6.21 17.61
CA LEU A 299 21.14 -5.42 16.57
C LEU A 299 21.41 -6.28 15.34
N ILE A 300 20.87 -5.83 14.22
CA ILE A 300 21.11 -6.47 12.92
C ILE A 300 22.10 -5.61 12.16
N GLY A 301 23.28 -6.15 11.92
CA GLY A 301 24.39 -5.46 11.26
C GLY A 301 24.17 -5.13 9.79
#